data_7fe7286d2f3660bf417dfca0b438403a
#
_entry.id   7fe7286d2f3660bf417dfca0b438403a
#
_cell.length_a   1.000
_cell.length_b   1.000
_cell.length_c   1.000
_cell.angle_alpha   90.00
_cell.angle_beta   90.00
_cell.angle_gamma   90.00
#
_symmetry.space_group_name_H-M   'P 1'
#
loop_
_entity.id
_entity.type
_entity.pdbx_description
1 polymer ?
#
loop_
_entity_poly.entity_id
_entity_poly.type
_entity_poly.pdbx_seq_one_letter_code
_entity_poly.pdbx_strand_id
1 'polypeptide(L)'
;MKLGVVGLPNVGKSTLFNAITKAGAQAANYPFCTIEPNEGVVAVADHRLDVLNEMYHPKSLVPAVIKFVDIAGLVRGAYKGEGLGNKFLAHIREVDAIVHVVRCFEDMNIVHVDGSVDPVRDMDTINLELIYADLEAIDRRIDKAKKNSKSGEKKYLAEIDFLERIKAHLDDMKPVRSMDMTDDEKKAAEELFLLTTKPVIYVANISEDEIGSEPEAVKKLYEQAAKEGAEAMTVCAKVEEELSELSDEEKAAFIEELGIGESGLDKLVRASYSLLGLISFLTAGTDEVRAWTITKGTKAPGAAGKIHTDFERGFIRAEVVPYETLVREGSLNACKDKGLVRSEGKDYVVQDGDIIVFRFNV
;
A
#
# COMPACT_ATOMS: atom_id res chain seq x y z
N MET A 1 7.63 -0.90 -3.38
CA MET A 1 6.90 -0.31 -2.26
C MET A 1 6.46 -1.41 -1.32
N LYS A 2 6.50 -1.16 -0.02
CA LYS A 2 6.27 -2.16 1.03
C LYS A 2 5.18 -1.67 1.98
N LEU A 3 4.25 -2.56 2.35
CA LEU A 3 3.27 -2.29 3.42
C LEU A 3 3.63 -3.12 4.65
N GLY A 4 3.64 -2.48 5.82
CA GLY A 4 3.84 -3.16 7.08
C GLY A 4 2.53 -3.68 7.65
N VAL A 5 2.43 -4.98 7.88
CA VAL A 5 1.28 -5.58 8.57
C VAL A 5 1.53 -5.52 10.06
N VAL A 6 0.68 -4.79 10.78
CA VAL A 6 0.77 -4.59 12.22
C VAL A 6 -0.53 -5.02 12.91
N GLY A 7 -0.45 -5.25 14.20
CA GLY A 7 -1.61 -5.57 15.04
C GLY A 7 -1.16 -6.06 16.41
N LEU A 8 -2.05 -5.99 17.38
CA LEU A 8 -1.84 -6.55 18.71
C LEU A 8 -1.71 -8.07 18.64
N PRO A 9 -1.19 -8.74 19.67
CA PRO A 9 -1.20 -10.20 19.72
C PRO A 9 -2.61 -10.78 19.61
N ASN A 10 -2.73 -11.92 18.91
CA ASN A 10 -3.98 -12.69 18.76
C ASN A 10 -5.13 -11.97 18.03
N VAL A 11 -4.81 -11.01 17.15
CA VAL A 11 -5.82 -10.33 16.30
C VAL A 11 -6.03 -11.01 14.93
N GLY A 12 -5.29 -12.10 14.63
CA GLY A 12 -5.32 -12.77 13.32
C GLY A 12 -4.27 -12.25 12.33
N LYS A 13 -3.30 -11.43 12.79
CA LYS A 13 -2.23 -10.87 11.94
C LYS A 13 -1.44 -11.97 11.22
N SER A 14 -0.98 -13.00 11.94
CA SER A 14 -0.21 -14.10 11.36
C SER A 14 -1.03 -14.94 10.39
N THR A 15 -2.30 -15.17 10.68
CA THR A 15 -3.24 -15.87 9.78
C THR A 15 -3.39 -15.12 8.46
N LEU A 16 -3.64 -13.80 8.52
CA LEU A 16 -3.72 -12.96 7.33
C LEU A 16 -2.38 -12.93 6.57
N PHE A 17 -1.26 -12.83 7.28
CA PHE A 17 0.05 -12.83 6.65
C PHE A 17 0.40 -14.18 6.01
N ASN A 18 -0.03 -15.30 6.58
CA ASN A 18 0.08 -16.62 5.97
C ASN A 18 -0.71 -16.69 4.65
N ALA A 19 -1.94 -16.19 4.64
CA ALA A 19 -2.75 -16.11 3.42
C ALA A 19 -2.02 -15.28 2.33
N ILE A 20 -1.47 -14.12 2.70
CA ILE A 20 -0.66 -13.27 1.83
C ILE A 20 0.55 -14.05 1.27
N THR A 21 1.27 -14.76 2.12
CA THR A 21 2.50 -15.48 1.73
C THR A 21 2.19 -16.66 0.84
N LYS A 22 1.12 -17.42 1.11
CA LYS A 22 0.67 -18.55 0.29
C LYS A 22 0.19 -18.07 -1.08
N ALA A 23 -0.65 -17.05 -1.14
CA ALA A 23 -1.07 -16.43 -2.41
C ALA A 23 0.14 -15.89 -3.20
N GLY A 24 1.18 -15.43 -2.51
CA GLY A 24 2.42 -14.95 -3.10
C GLY A 24 3.38 -16.03 -3.59
N ALA A 25 3.19 -17.30 -3.22
CA ALA A 25 4.06 -18.38 -3.65
C ALA A 25 4.07 -18.55 -5.19
N GLN A 26 2.95 -18.28 -5.84
CA GLN A 26 2.87 -18.24 -7.32
C GLN A 26 3.62 -17.03 -7.88
N ALA A 27 3.56 -15.88 -7.20
CA ALA A 27 4.26 -14.66 -7.60
C ALA A 27 5.79 -14.74 -7.43
N ALA A 28 6.30 -15.62 -6.58
CA ALA A 28 7.75 -15.85 -6.39
C ALA A 28 8.45 -16.35 -7.65
N ASN A 29 7.72 -16.93 -8.58
CA ASN A 29 8.26 -17.42 -9.86
C ASN A 29 8.46 -16.30 -10.91
N TYR A 30 8.02 -15.06 -10.62
CA TYR A 30 8.22 -13.96 -11.56
C TYR A 30 9.66 -13.43 -11.50
N PRO A 31 10.25 -13.05 -12.66
CA PRO A 31 11.61 -12.51 -12.73
C PRO A 31 11.76 -11.27 -11.82
N PHE A 32 12.88 -11.22 -11.08
CA PHE A 32 13.23 -10.10 -10.17
C PHE A 32 12.46 -10.00 -8.86
N CYS A 33 11.66 -11.00 -8.47
CA CYS A 33 11.09 -11.08 -7.13
C CYS A 33 12.06 -11.79 -6.18
N THR A 34 12.85 -11.01 -5.44
CA THR A 34 13.61 -11.54 -4.29
C THR A 34 12.71 -11.43 -3.06
N ILE A 35 12.46 -12.55 -2.39
CA ILE A 35 11.69 -12.61 -1.15
C ILE A 35 12.68 -12.64 0.01
N GLU A 36 12.55 -11.67 0.92
CA GLU A 36 13.28 -11.66 2.20
C GLU A 36 12.47 -12.38 3.29
N PRO A 37 13.11 -12.86 4.37
CA PRO A 37 12.38 -13.39 5.52
C PRO A 37 11.34 -12.37 6.01
N ASN A 38 10.12 -12.84 6.32
CA ASN A 38 8.97 -12.01 6.73
C ASN A 38 8.44 -11.05 5.64
N GLU A 39 8.77 -11.23 4.37
CA GLU A 39 8.12 -10.55 3.25
C GLU A 39 7.17 -11.49 2.51
N GLY A 40 5.96 -11.02 2.23
CA GLY A 40 5.01 -11.63 1.31
C GLY A 40 4.89 -10.77 0.05
N VAL A 41 4.92 -11.39 -1.13
CA VAL A 41 4.77 -10.70 -2.42
C VAL A 41 3.51 -11.20 -3.08
N VAL A 42 2.57 -10.31 -3.37
CA VAL A 42 1.27 -10.69 -3.97
C VAL A 42 1.10 -10.00 -5.31
N ALA A 43 0.57 -10.73 -6.28
CA ALA A 43 0.18 -10.18 -7.58
C ALA A 43 -1.03 -9.25 -7.41
N VAL A 44 -1.01 -8.14 -8.11
CA VAL A 44 -2.16 -7.24 -8.23
C VAL A 44 -3.05 -7.77 -9.34
N ALA A 45 -4.24 -8.20 -8.99
CA ALA A 45 -5.22 -8.67 -9.98
C ALA A 45 -5.57 -7.53 -10.95
N ASP A 46 -5.38 -7.79 -12.24
CA ASP A 46 -5.63 -6.82 -13.31
C ASP A 46 -6.19 -7.56 -14.54
N HIS A 47 -7.51 -7.47 -14.73
CA HIS A 47 -8.22 -8.11 -15.84
C HIS A 47 -7.71 -7.69 -17.23
N ARG A 48 -7.02 -6.54 -17.32
CA ARG A 48 -6.44 -6.08 -18.58
C ARG A 48 -5.35 -7.03 -19.08
N LEU A 49 -4.64 -7.68 -18.14
CA LEU A 49 -3.63 -8.68 -18.47
C LEU A 49 -4.24 -9.93 -19.08
N ASP A 50 -5.41 -10.37 -18.61
CA ASP A 50 -6.09 -11.55 -19.14
C ASP A 50 -6.52 -11.33 -20.59
N VAL A 51 -7.11 -10.17 -20.87
CA VAL A 51 -7.47 -9.78 -22.25
C VAL A 51 -6.25 -9.67 -23.14
N LEU A 52 -5.16 -9.06 -22.68
CA LEU A 52 -3.93 -8.98 -23.46
C LEU A 52 -3.26 -10.34 -23.66
N ASN A 53 -3.38 -11.24 -22.69
CA ASN A 53 -2.93 -12.63 -22.81
C ASN A 53 -3.66 -13.37 -23.93
N GLU A 54 -4.98 -13.22 -24.02
CA GLU A 54 -5.77 -13.77 -25.13
C GLU A 54 -5.46 -13.14 -26.48
N MET A 55 -5.14 -11.83 -26.50
CA MET A 55 -4.82 -11.12 -27.76
C MET A 55 -3.45 -11.47 -28.31
N TYR A 56 -2.45 -11.61 -27.47
CA TYR A 56 -1.06 -11.72 -27.88
C TYR A 56 -0.47 -13.14 -27.75
N HIS A 57 -1.12 -14.02 -26.97
CA HIS A 57 -0.62 -15.35 -26.63
C HIS A 57 0.89 -15.34 -26.26
N PRO A 58 1.28 -14.54 -25.26
CA PRO A 58 2.67 -14.31 -24.93
C PRO A 58 3.32 -15.57 -24.32
N LYS A 59 4.65 -15.68 -24.40
CA LYS A 59 5.40 -16.73 -23.71
C LYS A 59 5.41 -16.52 -22.19
N SER A 60 5.23 -15.27 -21.73
CA SER A 60 5.24 -14.91 -20.33
C SER A 60 4.22 -13.83 -20.04
N LEU A 61 3.47 -14.00 -18.94
CA LEU A 61 2.53 -13.04 -18.39
C LEU A 61 3.02 -12.60 -17.01
N VAL A 62 3.29 -11.31 -16.81
CA VAL A 62 3.87 -10.78 -15.56
C VAL A 62 2.99 -9.68 -14.99
N PRO A 63 2.25 -9.95 -13.90
CA PRO A 63 1.44 -8.93 -13.22
C PRO A 63 2.31 -7.94 -12.43
N ALA A 64 1.72 -6.81 -12.08
CA ALA A 64 2.25 -5.95 -11.03
C ALA A 64 2.23 -6.68 -9.68
N VAL A 65 3.16 -6.35 -8.81
CA VAL A 65 3.23 -6.96 -7.48
C VAL A 65 3.33 -5.90 -6.39
N ILE A 66 2.80 -6.24 -5.21
CA ILE A 66 2.94 -5.45 -3.99
C ILE A 66 3.58 -6.31 -2.90
N LYS A 67 4.38 -5.68 -2.03
CA LYS A 67 5.07 -6.37 -0.94
C LYS A 67 4.43 -6.03 0.39
N PHE A 68 4.17 -7.08 1.19
CA PHE A 68 3.77 -6.97 2.58
C PHE A 68 4.92 -7.46 3.46
N VAL A 69 5.11 -6.79 4.60
CA VAL A 69 6.14 -7.14 5.59
C VAL A 69 5.47 -7.45 6.91
N ASP A 70 5.69 -8.62 7.47
CA ASP A 70 5.22 -8.94 8.83
C ASP A 70 6.04 -8.16 9.85
N ILE A 71 5.40 -7.20 10.50
CA ILE A 71 6.02 -6.44 11.59
C ILE A 71 5.62 -7.09 12.90
N ALA A 72 6.61 -7.55 13.67
CA ALA A 72 6.40 -8.22 14.95
C ALA A 72 5.48 -7.38 15.84
N GLY A 73 4.54 -8.06 16.52
CA GLY A 73 3.50 -7.40 17.32
C GLY A 73 4.04 -6.41 18.35
N LEU A 74 3.33 -5.32 18.51
CA LEU A 74 3.63 -4.27 19.48
C LEU A 74 3.36 -4.77 20.89
N VAL A 75 4.28 -4.43 21.80
CA VAL A 75 4.06 -4.48 23.25
C VAL A 75 3.94 -3.03 23.73
N ARG A 76 2.97 -2.73 24.59
CA ARG A 76 2.81 -1.39 25.20
C ARG A 76 4.13 -0.89 25.78
N GLY A 77 4.46 0.38 25.55
CA GLY A 77 5.70 0.99 26.02
C GLY A 77 6.87 0.86 25.04
N ALA A 78 6.61 0.50 23.78
CA ALA A 78 7.61 0.39 22.73
C ALA A 78 8.43 1.67 22.54
N TYR A 79 7.79 2.83 22.68
CA TYR A 79 8.43 4.14 22.54
C TYR A 79 9.49 4.43 23.63
N LYS A 80 9.39 3.79 24.82
CA LYS A 80 10.36 3.96 25.94
C LYS A 80 11.73 3.33 25.66
N GLY A 81 11.91 2.70 24.52
CA GLY A 81 13.23 2.31 24.02
C GLY A 81 13.78 0.99 24.57
N GLU A 82 12.98 0.15 25.21
CA GLU A 82 13.44 -1.14 25.70
C GLU A 82 13.16 -2.26 24.66
N GLY A 83 14.24 -2.79 24.07
CA GLY A 83 14.25 -4.07 23.35
C GLY A 83 13.39 -4.13 22.07
N LEU A 84 12.28 -4.87 22.10
CA LEU A 84 11.41 -5.17 20.94
C LEU A 84 10.71 -3.93 20.38
N GLY A 85 10.43 -2.92 21.19
CA GLY A 85 9.76 -1.70 20.77
C GLY A 85 10.54 -0.90 19.74
N ASN A 86 11.85 -0.74 19.96
CA ASN A 86 12.71 -0.04 18.99
C ASN A 86 12.76 -0.76 17.64
N LYS A 87 12.74 -2.09 17.62
CA LYS A 87 12.69 -2.88 16.38
C LYS A 87 11.37 -2.67 15.64
N PHE A 88 10.24 -2.65 16.36
CA PHE A 88 8.94 -2.36 15.80
C PHE A 88 8.92 -0.99 15.09
N LEU A 89 9.33 0.07 15.79
CA LEU A 89 9.38 1.42 15.24
C LEU A 89 10.37 1.53 14.05
N ALA A 90 11.50 0.79 14.09
CA ALA A 90 12.43 0.74 12.98
C ALA A 90 11.78 0.12 11.73
N HIS A 91 11.09 -1.02 11.87
CA HIS A 91 10.40 -1.66 10.76
C HIS A 91 9.27 -0.78 10.18
N ILE A 92 8.53 -0.06 11.05
CA ILE A 92 7.52 0.91 10.56
C ILE A 92 8.18 2.02 9.73
N ARG A 93 9.41 2.46 10.06
CA ARG A 93 10.12 3.48 9.24
C ARG A 93 10.43 2.99 7.83
N GLU A 94 10.68 1.71 7.64
CA GLU A 94 11.10 1.10 6.37
C GLU A 94 9.97 0.83 5.38
N VAL A 95 8.72 0.87 5.83
CA VAL A 95 7.54 0.62 4.99
C VAL A 95 6.91 1.92 4.51
N ASP A 96 6.20 1.87 3.38
CA ASP A 96 5.56 3.02 2.75
C ASP A 96 4.17 3.31 3.30
N ALA A 97 3.45 2.26 3.76
CA ALA A 97 2.12 2.34 4.37
C ALA A 97 1.94 1.22 5.40
N ILE A 98 0.87 1.31 6.19
CA ILE A 98 0.55 0.39 7.28
C ILE A 98 -0.77 -0.32 6.99
N VAL A 99 -0.79 -1.65 7.13
CA VAL A 99 -2.00 -2.47 7.23
C VAL A 99 -2.17 -2.83 8.69
N HIS A 100 -3.14 -2.20 9.36
CA HIS A 100 -3.40 -2.40 10.77
C HIS A 100 -4.53 -3.40 10.96
N VAL A 101 -4.20 -4.64 11.33
CA VAL A 101 -5.17 -5.70 11.62
C VAL A 101 -5.71 -5.51 13.02
N VAL A 102 -7.03 -5.39 13.11
CA VAL A 102 -7.76 -5.15 14.36
C VAL A 102 -8.77 -6.27 14.57
N ARG A 103 -8.79 -6.86 15.75
CA ARG A 103 -9.73 -7.92 16.11
C ARG A 103 -11.12 -7.34 16.33
N CYS A 104 -12.11 -7.82 15.55
CA CYS A 104 -13.51 -7.48 15.67
C CYS A 104 -14.41 -8.69 15.96
N PHE A 105 -13.84 -9.88 16.14
CA PHE A 105 -14.55 -11.12 16.47
C PHE A 105 -14.35 -11.51 17.94
N GLU A 106 -15.32 -12.20 18.51
CA GLU A 106 -15.20 -12.82 19.82
C GLU A 106 -14.95 -14.32 19.71
N ASP A 107 -13.94 -14.81 20.45
CA ASP A 107 -13.65 -16.24 20.60
C ASP A 107 -13.09 -16.48 22.02
N MET A 108 -13.80 -17.30 22.81
CA MET A 108 -13.41 -17.61 24.19
C MET A 108 -12.12 -18.42 24.29
N ASN A 109 -11.70 -19.10 23.22
CA ASN A 109 -10.47 -19.87 23.18
C ASN A 109 -9.25 -19.02 22.83
N ILE A 110 -9.44 -17.80 22.36
CA ILE A 110 -8.38 -16.88 21.94
C ILE A 110 -8.33 -15.72 22.94
N VAL A 111 -7.31 -15.72 23.80
CA VAL A 111 -7.14 -14.67 24.81
C VAL A 111 -6.85 -13.33 24.15
N HIS A 112 -7.58 -12.26 24.55
CA HIS A 112 -7.25 -10.90 24.20
C HIS A 112 -6.26 -10.30 25.20
N VAL A 113 -5.29 -9.51 24.73
CA VAL A 113 -4.24 -8.90 25.59
C VAL A 113 -4.85 -8.04 26.70
N ASP A 114 -5.93 -7.31 26.41
CA ASP A 114 -6.62 -6.43 27.35
C ASP A 114 -7.89 -7.06 27.95
N GLY A 115 -8.11 -8.36 27.76
CA GLY A 115 -9.20 -9.14 28.34
C GLY A 115 -10.57 -8.95 27.69
N SER A 116 -10.73 -8.02 26.75
CA SER A 116 -11.98 -7.80 25.99
C SER A 116 -11.67 -7.29 24.58
N VAL A 117 -12.57 -7.53 23.65
CA VAL A 117 -12.49 -6.99 22.29
C VAL A 117 -13.00 -5.55 22.30
N ASP A 118 -12.15 -4.61 21.93
CA ASP A 118 -12.49 -3.19 21.73
C ASP A 118 -11.63 -2.63 20.59
N PRO A 119 -12.17 -2.58 19.37
CA PRO A 119 -11.39 -2.19 18.19
C PRO A 119 -10.84 -0.76 18.26
N VAL A 120 -11.57 0.18 18.86
CA VAL A 120 -11.11 1.57 18.98
C VAL A 120 -9.91 1.67 19.92
N ARG A 121 -10.01 1.07 21.10
CA ARG A 121 -8.89 0.98 22.05
C ARG A 121 -7.65 0.31 21.43
N ASP A 122 -7.86 -0.74 20.65
CA ASP A 122 -6.77 -1.49 20.02
C ASP A 122 -6.09 -0.68 18.91
N MET A 123 -6.86 0.09 18.12
CA MET A 123 -6.35 1.07 17.16
C MET A 123 -5.53 2.16 17.88
N ASP A 124 -6.09 2.74 18.93
CA ASP A 124 -5.44 3.79 19.73
C ASP A 124 -4.13 3.30 20.35
N THR A 125 -4.07 2.06 20.80
CA THR A 125 -2.86 1.49 21.41
C THR A 125 -1.66 1.55 20.48
N ILE A 126 -1.82 1.20 19.21
CA ILE A 126 -0.74 1.29 18.21
C ILE A 126 -0.49 2.74 17.81
N ASN A 127 -1.54 3.53 17.56
CA ASN A 127 -1.41 4.92 17.19
C ASN A 127 -0.63 5.73 18.24
N LEU A 128 -0.90 5.51 19.54
CA LEU A 128 -0.22 6.20 20.63
C LEU A 128 1.28 5.92 20.66
N GLU A 129 1.71 4.68 20.40
CA GLU A 129 3.14 4.35 20.34
C GLU A 129 3.85 5.09 19.19
N LEU A 130 3.19 5.23 18.03
CA LEU A 130 3.72 5.98 16.89
C LEU A 130 3.74 7.48 17.20
N ILE A 131 2.70 8.01 17.85
CA ILE A 131 2.59 9.42 18.25
C ILE A 131 3.71 9.79 19.24
N TYR A 132 3.95 8.97 20.26
CA TYR A 132 5.03 9.24 21.22
C TYR A 132 6.41 9.24 20.56
N ALA A 133 6.65 8.31 19.63
CA ALA A 133 7.92 8.29 18.88
C ALA A 133 8.07 9.54 18.00
N ASP A 134 7.00 10.04 17.41
CA ASP A 134 7.02 11.24 16.59
C ASP A 134 7.17 12.51 17.46
N LEU A 135 6.56 12.58 18.64
CA LEU A 135 6.74 13.69 19.59
C LEU A 135 8.20 13.87 19.95
N GLU A 136 8.90 12.77 20.25
CA GLU A 136 10.35 12.86 20.52
C GLU A 136 11.16 13.35 19.31
N ALA A 137 10.76 12.94 18.10
CA ALA A 137 11.44 13.38 16.88
C ALA A 137 11.20 14.88 16.62
N ILE A 138 9.97 15.33 16.79
CA ILE A 138 9.56 16.73 16.63
C ILE A 138 10.23 17.63 17.66
N ASP A 139 10.29 17.23 18.93
CA ASP A 139 10.97 18.02 19.99
C ASP A 139 12.45 18.25 19.63
N ARG A 140 13.16 17.20 19.24
CA ARG A 140 14.55 17.31 18.78
C ARG A 140 14.70 18.25 17.58
N ARG A 141 13.73 18.23 16.64
CA ARG A 141 13.73 19.08 15.45
C ARG A 141 13.48 20.53 15.80
N ILE A 142 12.52 20.82 16.70
CA ILE A 142 12.22 22.16 17.21
C ILE A 142 13.46 22.74 17.91
N ASP A 143 14.13 21.98 18.76
CA ASP A 143 15.34 22.43 19.46
C ASP A 143 16.46 22.80 18.48
N LYS A 144 16.62 22.00 17.42
CA LYS A 144 17.60 22.27 16.35
C LYS A 144 17.24 23.54 15.58
N ALA A 145 15.97 23.69 15.19
CA ALA A 145 15.47 24.85 14.46
C ALA A 145 15.62 26.13 15.30
N LYS A 146 15.29 26.09 16.61
CA LYS A 146 15.49 27.21 17.56
C LYS A 146 16.93 27.60 17.70
N LYS A 147 17.88 26.66 17.70
CA LYS A 147 19.33 26.97 17.70
C LYS A 147 19.74 27.67 16.42
N ASN A 148 19.24 27.24 15.26
CA ASN A 148 19.59 27.81 13.97
C ASN A 148 18.93 29.19 13.75
N SER A 149 17.73 29.43 14.31
CA SER A 149 17.02 30.72 14.19
C SER A 149 17.74 31.90 14.79
N LYS A 150 18.75 31.66 15.64
CA LYS A 150 19.63 32.72 16.18
C LYS A 150 20.38 33.49 15.09
N SER A 151 20.48 32.96 13.87
CA SER A 151 21.01 33.66 12.69
C SER A 151 20.05 34.71 12.11
N GLY A 152 18.80 34.80 12.59
CA GLY A 152 17.81 35.79 12.17
C GLY A 152 17.10 35.50 10.84
N GLU A 153 17.28 34.33 10.26
CA GLU A 153 16.63 33.97 9.00
C GLU A 153 15.15 33.62 9.19
N LYS A 154 14.25 34.30 8.44
CA LYS A 154 12.80 34.08 8.48
C LYS A 154 12.38 32.65 8.18
N LYS A 155 13.18 31.90 7.42
CA LYS A 155 12.93 30.49 7.07
C LYS A 155 12.79 29.61 8.32
N TYR A 156 13.65 29.81 9.31
CA TYR A 156 13.61 29.01 10.53
C TYR A 156 12.40 29.35 11.43
N LEU A 157 11.90 30.55 11.35
CA LEU A 157 10.67 30.93 12.11
C LEU A 157 9.44 30.21 11.55
N ALA A 158 9.32 30.13 10.22
CA ALA A 158 8.21 29.40 9.58
C ALA A 158 8.32 27.88 9.83
N GLU A 159 9.56 27.32 9.82
CA GLU A 159 9.78 25.92 10.17
C GLU A 159 9.38 25.63 11.61
N ILE A 160 9.73 26.49 12.57
CA ILE A 160 9.36 26.33 13.98
C ILE A 160 7.83 26.38 14.14
N ASP A 161 7.14 27.36 13.54
CA ASP A 161 5.68 27.48 13.63
C ASP A 161 4.99 26.19 13.11
N PHE A 162 5.42 25.67 11.98
CA PHE A 162 4.89 24.41 11.42
C PHE A 162 5.14 23.22 12.35
N LEU A 163 6.37 23.09 12.88
CA LEU A 163 6.71 22.01 13.82
C LEU A 163 5.91 22.11 15.13
N GLU A 164 5.68 23.31 15.65
CA GLU A 164 4.87 23.54 16.87
C GLU A 164 3.39 23.20 16.62
N ARG A 165 2.86 23.45 15.43
CA ARG A 165 1.52 23.01 15.03
C ARG A 165 1.41 21.49 14.97
N ILE A 166 2.40 20.81 14.36
CA ILE A 166 2.47 19.34 14.35
C ILE A 166 2.53 18.81 15.79
N LYS A 167 3.38 19.40 16.63
CA LYS A 167 3.49 18.99 18.03
C LYS A 167 2.15 19.13 18.76
N ALA A 168 1.47 20.25 18.64
CA ALA A 168 0.16 20.44 19.27
C ALA A 168 -0.88 19.42 18.82
N HIS A 169 -0.86 19.02 17.54
CA HIS A 169 -1.77 17.99 17.00
C HIS A 169 -1.45 16.59 17.58
N LEU A 170 -0.16 16.27 17.72
CA LEU A 170 0.29 15.03 18.35
C LEU A 170 0.04 15.00 19.86
N ASP A 171 0.20 16.14 20.56
CA ASP A 171 -0.13 16.28 22.00
C ASP A 171 -1.63 16.06 22.26
N ASP A 172 -2.50 16.35 21.29
CA ASP A 172 -3.93 16.00 21.28
C ASP A 172 -4.19 14.50 20.96
N MET A 173 -3.14 13.67 20.93
CA MET A 173 -3.22 12.23 20.60
C MET A 173 -3.81 11.97 19.21
N LYS A 174 -3.58 12.86 18.25
CA LYS A 174 -4.01 12.70 16.85
C LYS A 174 -2.82 12.45 15.93
N PRO A 175 -2.89 11.45 15.04
CA PRO A 175 -1.81 11.17 14.08
C PRO A 175 -1.68 12.30 13.05
N VAL A 176 -0.47 12.61 12.60
CA VAL A 176 -0.22 13.71 11.64
C VAL A 176 -0.98 13.55 10.34
N ARG A 177 -1.27 12.32 9.88
CA ARG A 177 -2.09 12.05 8.69
C ARG A 177 -3.52 12.62 8.77
N SER A 178 -4.05 12.89 9.97
CA SER A 178 -5.36 13.51 10.20
C SER A 178 -5.31 15.03 10.28
N MET A 179 -4.11 15.64 10.20
CA MET A 179 -3.94 17.08 10.26
C MET A 179 -4.33 17.74 8.93
N ASP A 180 -5.10 18.81 8.98
CA ASP A 180 -5.36 19.62 7.79
C ASP A 180 -4.11 20.41 7.40
N MET A 181 -3.60 20.16 6.20
CA MET A 181 -2.35 20.71 5.68
C MET A 181 -2.51 21.12 4.22
N THR A 182 -1.89 22.23 3.85
CA THR A 182 -1.69 22.62 2.45
C THR A 182 -0.77 21.64 1.72
N ASP A 183 -0.74 21.65 0.39
CA ASP A 183 0.13 20.75 -0.39
C ASP A 183 1.62 20.99 -0.14
N ASP A 184 2.00 22.24 0.17
CA ASP A 184 3.39 22.56 0.52
C ASP A 184 3.74 22.07 1.94
N GLU A 185 2.81 22.14 2.88
CA GLU A 185 2.97 21.58 4.23
C GLU A 185 3.02 20.05 4.21
N LYS A 186 2.23 19.38 3.36
CA LYS A 186 2.30 17.93 3.15
C LYS A 186 3.68 17.50 2.68
N LYS A 187 4.24 18.18 1.68
CA LYS A 187 5.61 17.93 1.21
C LYS A 187 6.66 18.15 2.31
N ALA A 188 6.49 19.22 3.10
CA ALA A 188 7.39 19.49 4.22
C ALA A 188 7.27 18.41 5.30
N ALA A 189 6.05 17.89 5.57
CA ALA A 189 5.82 16.80 6.51
C ALA A 189 6.45 15.48 6.06
N GLU A 190 6.45 15.18 4.75
CA GLU A 190 7.12 14.00 4.19
C GLU A 190 8.63 14.01 4.48
N GLU A 191 9.28 15.19 4.41
CA GLU A 191 10.70 15.34 4.70
C GLU A 191 11.05 15.14 6.20
N LEU A 192 10.05 15.13 7.08
CA LEU A 192 10.25 14.87 8.50
C LEU A 192 10.34 13.37 8.82
N PHE A 193 9.92 12.50 7.90
CA PHE A 193 9.90 11.04 8.07
C PHE A 193 9.17 10.58 9.34
N LEU A 194 8.07 11.23 9.68
CA LEU A 194 7.25 10.88 10.83
C LEU A 194 6.49 9.56 10.56
N LEU A 195 6.30 8.78 11.62
CA LEU A 195 5.60 7.50 11.54
C LEU A 195 4.10 7.69 11.32
N THR A 196 3.53 8.72 11.94
CA THR A 196 2.11 9.03 11.89
C THR A 196 1.67 9.78 10.64
N THR A 197 2.61 10.16 9.74
CA THR A 197 2.27 10.64 8.38
C THR A 197 1.95 9.50 7.43
N LYS A 198 2.41 8.27 7.74
CA LYS A 198 2.20 7.12 6.86
C LYS A 198 0.72 6.82 6.69
N PRO A 199 0.28 6.55 5.44
CA PRO A 199 -1.10 6.12 5.19
C PRO A 199 -1.38 4.77 5.86
N VAL A 200 -2.62 4.56 6.30
CA VAL A 200 -3.06 3.37 7.03
C VAL A 200 -4.33 2.80 6.40
N ILE A 201 -4.38 1.49 6.27
CA ILE A 201 -5.62 0.73 6.07
C ILE A 201 -5.90 -0.04 7.34
N TYR A 202 -7.07 0.18 7.95
CA TYR A 202 -7.56 -0.61 9.06
C TYR A 202 -8.29 -1.84 8.53
N VAL A 203 -7.86 -3.03 8.96
CA VAL A 203 -8.48 -4.30 8.59
C VAL A 203 -9.24 -4.84 9.80
N ALA A 204 -10.57 -4.71 9.77
CA ALA A 204 -11.47 -5.33 10.73
C ALA A 204 -11.49 -6.84 10.49
N ASN A 205 -10.79 -7.63 11.32
CA ASN A 205 -10.81 -9.07 11.24
C ASN A 205 -12.02 -9.62 11.99
N ILE A 206 -12.94 -10.25 11.25
CA ILE A 206 -14.19 -10.84 11.76
C ILE A 206 -14.12 -12.36 11.77
N SER A 207 -15.09 -12.99 12.44
CA SER A 207 -15.32 -14.44 12.35
C SER A 207 -16.02 -14.80 11.03
N GLU A 208 -15.98 -16.07 10.69
CA GLU A 208 -16.66 -16.63 9.50
C GLU A 208 -18.18 -16.44 9.57
N ASP A 209 -18.79 -16.63 10.75
CA ASP A 209 -20.22 -16.47 10.97
C ASP A 209 -20.71 -15.02 10.81
N GLU A 210 -19.80 -14.05 10.81
CA GLU A 210 -20.10 -12.63 10.67
C GLU A 210 -19.97 -12.11 9.22
N ILE A 211 -19.58 -12.98 8.28
CA ILE A 211 -19.51 -12.64 6.84
C ILE A 211 -20.87 -12.19 6.35
N GLY A 212 -20.91 -11.06 5.64
CA GLY A 212 -22.16 -10.46 5.14
C GLY A 212 -22.96 -9.68 6.18
N SER A 213 -22.47 -9.60 7.43
CA SER A 213 -23.05 -8.77 8.49
C SER A 213 -22.18 -7.55 8.79
N GLU A 214 -22.71 -6.58 9.54
CA GLU A 214 -21.95 -5.42 10.05
C GLU A 214 -22.00 -5.40 11.58
N PRO A 215 -21.13 -6.18 12.25
CA PRO A 215 -21.05 -6.17 13.71
C PRO A 215 -20.77 -4.77 14.27
N GLU A 216 -21.23 -4.50 15.48
CA GLU A 216 -21.03 -3.20 16.15
C GLU A 216 -19.54 -2.83 16.29
N ALA A 217 -18.68 -3.84 16.50
CA ALA A 217 -17.23 -3.68 16.53
C ALA A 217 -16.68 -3.13 15.21
N VAL A 218 -17.17 -3.65 14.08
CA VAL A 218 -16.79 -3.19 12.74
C VAL A 218 -17.24 -1.75 12.51
N LYS A 219 -18.48 -1.40 12.86
CA LYS A 219 -19.00 -0.03 12.73
C LYS A 219 -18.14 0.98 13.49
N LYS A 220 -17.79 0.68 14.75
CA LYS A 220 -16.92 1.53 15.57
C LYS A 220 -15.54 1.73 14.95
N LEU A 221 -14.96 0.67 14.37
CA LEU A 221 -13.69 0.76 13.68
C LEU A 221 -13.80 1.69 12.44
N TYR A 222 -14.83 1.53 11.63
CA TYR A 222 -15.04 2.36 10.44
C TYR A 222 -15.25 3.83 10.80
N GLU A 223 -16.04 4.12 11.86
CA GLU A 223 -16.23 5.48 12.37
C GLU A 223 -14.93 6.12 12.85
N GLN A 224 -14.09 5.35 13.54
CA GLN A 224 -12.79 5.84 14.00
C GLN A 224 -11.82 6.06 12.83
N ALA A 225 -11.75 5.13 11.89
CA ALA A 225 -10.93 5.28 10.69
C ALA A 225 -11.33 6.54 9.88
N ALA A 226 -12.63 6.78 9.72
CA ALA A 226 -13.13 7.96 9.03
C ALA A 226 -12.72 9.28 9.71
N LYS A 227 -12.68 9.34 11.04
CA LYS A 227 -12.19 10.52 11.79
C LYS A 227 -10.71 10.80 11.54
N GLU A 228 -9.92 9.75 11.27
CA GLU A 228 -8.51 9.87 10.95
C GLU A 228 -8.24 10.10 9.45
N GLY A 229 -9.27 10.09 8.60
CA GLY A 229 -9.13 10.12 7.14
C GLY A 229 -8.44 8.88 6.58
N ALA A 230 -8.51 7.75 7.30
CA ALA A 230 -7.92 6.47 6.92
C ALA A 230 -8.94 5.56 6.25
N GLU A 231 -8.46 4.66 5.38
CA GLU A 231 -9.29 3.61 4.79
C GLU A 231 -9.54 2.48 5.80
N ALA A 232 -10.71 1.84 5.70
CA ALA A 232 -11.05 0.67 6.50
C ALA A 232 -11.73 -0.40 5.64
N MET A 233 -11.50 -1.67 5.97
CA MET A 233 -12.12 -2.79 5.30
C MET A 233 -12.32 -3.96 6.25
N THR A 234 -13.24 -4.85 5.91
CA THR A 234 -13.54 -6.07 6.68
C THR A 234 -12.94 -7.28 5.98
N VAL A 235 -12.29 -8.15 6.73
CA VAL A 235 -11.68 -9.40 6.25
C VAL A 235 -11.93 -10.50 7.28
N CYS A 236 -12.20 -11.71 6.84
CA CYS A 236 -12.09 -12.90 7.67
C CYS A 236 -10.75 -13.59 7.38
N ALA A 237 -9.74 -13.35 8.21
CA ALA A 237 -8.39 -13.86 7.97
C ALA A 237 -8.33 -15.39 7.87
N LYS A 238 -9.21 -16.10 8.58
CA LYS A 238 -9.33 -17.56 8.52
C LYS A 238 -9.79 -18.02 7.13
N VAL A 239 -10.84 -17.41 6.60
CA VAL A 239 -11.35 -17.71 5.25
C VAL A 239 -10.31 -17.39 4.19
N GLU A 240 -9.58 -16.28 4.32
CA GLU A 240 -8.50 -15.94 3.38
C GLU A 240 -7.37 -16.97 3.39
N GLU A 241 -7.02 -17.52 4.58
CA GLU A 241 -6.03 -18.60 4.68
C GLU A 241 -6.52 -19.88 4.00
N GLU A 242 -7.78 -20.25 4.16
CA GLU A 242 -8.40 -21.38 3.48
C GLU A 242 -8.45 -21.17 1.95
N LEU A 243 -8.90 -20.00 1.49
CA LEU A 243 -8.94 -19.64 0.06
C LEU A 243 -7.54 -19.69 -0.59
N SER A 244 -6.48 -19.39 0.17
CA SER A 244 -5.12 -19.42 -0.36
C SER A 244 -4.56 -20.82 -0.63
N GLU A 245 -5.25 -21.87 -0.16
CA GLU A 245 -4.90 -23.28 -0.38
C GLU A 245 -5.65 -23.90 -1.57
N LEU A 246 -6.68 -23.22 -2.08
CA LEU A 246 -7.53 -23.70 -3.15
C LEU A 246 -6.98 -23.37 -4.54
N SER A 247 -7.35 -24.16 -5.53
CA SER A 247 -7.16 -23.80 -6.94
C SER A 247 -8.06 -22.62 -7.33
N ASP A 248 -7.77 -21.94 -8.43
CA ASP A 248 -8.55 -20.79 -8.88
C ASP A 248 -10.03 -21.14 -9.12
N GLU A 249 -10.32 -22.35 -9.61
CA GLU A 249 -11.69 -22.83 -9.84
C GLU A 249 -12.43 -23.09 -8.50
N GLU A 250 -11.76 -23.74 -7.54
CA GLU A 250 -12.32 -23.98 -6.21
C GLU A 250 -12.49 -22.67 -5.43
N LYS A 251 -11.52 -21.75 -5.53
CA LYS A 251 -11.60 -20.41 -4.94
C LYS A 251 -12.82 -19.64 -5.45
N ALA A 252 -13.07 -19.65 -6.76
CA ALA A 252 -14.22 -18.98 -7.35
C ALA A 252 -15.55 -19.58 -6.84
N ALA A 253 -15.67 -20.92 -6.78
CA ALA A 253 -16.85 -21.59 -6.27
C ALA A 253 -17.10 -21.27 -4.78
N PHE A 254 -16.06 -21.24 -3.97
CA PHE A 254 -16.15 -20.96 -2.54
C PHE A 254 -16.54 -19.49 -2.27
N ILE A 255 -16.00 -18.54 -3.04
CA ILE A 255 -16.38 -17.12 -2.99
C ILE A 255 -17.88 -16.93 -3.34
N GLU A 256 -18.38 -17.67 -4.36
CA GLU A 256 -19.78 -17.65 -4.74
C GLU A 256 -20.68 -18.24 -3.64
N GLU A 257 -20.28 -19.36 -3.02
CA GLU A 257 -21.00 -19.98 -1.90
C GLU A 257 -21.10 -19.04 -0.69
N LEU A 258 -20.03 -18.32 -0.37
CA LEU A 258 -20.01 -17.33 0.71
C LEU A 258 -20.75 -16.02 0.36
N GLY A 259 -21.09 -15.78 -0.91
CA GLY A 259 -21.79 -14.58 -1.37
C GLY A 259 -20.97 -13.28 -1.24
N ILE A 260 -19.63 -13.36 -1.22
CA ILE A 260 -18.75 -12.21 -0.97
C ILE A 260 -18.23 -11.52 -2.24
N GLY A 261 -18.53 -12.01 -3.41
CA GLY A 261 -18.17 -11.43 -4.71
C GLY A 261 -16.67 -11.47 -5.06
N GLU A 262 -15.78 -11.20 -4.12
CA GLU A 262 -14.32 -11.34 -4.25
C GLU A 262 -13.66 -11.56 -2.88
N SER A 263 -12.42 -12.06 -2.86
CA SER A 263 -11.70 -12.30 -1.61
C SER A 263 -11.32 -10.98 -0.91
N GLY A 264 -11.24 -11.02 0.43
CA GLY A 264 -10.77 -9.87 1.23
C GLY A 264 -9.31 -9.54 0.95
N LEU A 265 -8.49 -10.55 0.62
CA LEU A 265 -7.10 -10.35 0.24
C LEU A 265 -6.98 -9.59 -1.09
N ASP A 266 -7.77 -9.93 -2.11
CA ASP A 266 -7.77 -9.21 -3.39
C ASP A 266 -8.22 -7.75 -3.21
N LYS A 267 -9.23 -7.51 -2.35
CA LYS A 267 -9.64 -6.16 -1.93
C LYS A 267 -8.51 -5.41 -1.23
N LEU A 268 -7.81 -6.06 -0.29
CA LEU A 268 -6.69 -5.47 0.44
C LEU A 268 -5.54 -5.07 -0.48
N VAL A 269 -5.19 -5.94 -1.42
CA VAL A 269 -4.14 -5.68 -2.42
C VAL A 269 -4.51 -4.46 -3.26
N ARG A 270 -5.74 -4.39 -3.76
CA ARG A 270 -6.21 -3.26 -4.58
C ARG A 270 -6.29 -1.96 -3.78
N ALA A 271 -6.85 -1.98 -2.57
CA ALA A 271 -6.89 -0.83 -1.66
C ALA A 271 -5.48 -0.33 -1.33
N SER A 272 -4.55 -1.25 -1.05
CA SER A 272 -3.14 -0.93 -0.79
C SER A 272 -2.45 -0.27 -1.99
N TYR A 273 -2.74 -0.75 -3.19
CA TYR A 273 -2.22 -0.19 -4.43
C TYR A 273 -2.70 1.24 -4.66
N SER A 274 -4.01 1.47 -4.45
CA SER A 274 -4.65 2.79 -4.51
C SER A 274 -4.11 3.74 -3.44
N LEU A 275 -4.02 3.29 -2.18
CA LEU A 275 -3.52 4.08 -1.04
C LEU A 275 -2.11 4.63 -1.28
N LEU A 276 -1.25 3.82 -1.91
CA LEU A 276 0.12 4.22 -2.28
C LEU A 276 0.18 5.09 -3.54
N GLY A 277 -0.97 5.45 -4.13
CA GLY A 277 -1.03 6.23 -5.36
C GLY A 277 -0.36 5.53 -6.55
N LEU A 278 -0.41 4.20 -6.58
CA LEU A 278 0.19 3.39 -7.65
C LEU A 278 -0.75 3.25 -8.83
N ILE A 279 -0.16 3.21 -10.01
CA ILE A 279 -0.81 2.89 -11.27
C ILE A 279 0.05 1.92 -12.07
N SER A 280 -0.54 1.24 -13.04
CA SER A 280 0.17 0.33 -13.94
C SER A 280 0.11 0.83 -15.37
N PHE A 281 1.28 0.99 -16.02
CA PHE A 281 1.33 0.98 -17.47
C PHE A 281 1.68 -0.43 -17.95
N LEU A 282 1.34 -0.74 -19.20
CA LEU A 282 1.43 -2.09 -19.76
C LEU A 282 2.40 -2.11 -20.93
N THR A 283 3.11 -3.22 -21.07
CA THR A 283 3.81 -3.59 -22.31
C THR A 283 3.20 -4.88 -22.84
N ALA A 284 2.91 -4.93 -24.14
CA ALA A 284 2.24 -6.07 -24.74
C ALA A 284 2.97 -6.52 -26.01
N GLY A 285 3.32 -7.79 -26.07
CA GLY A 285 3.99 -8.44 -27.19
C GLY A 285 3.91 -9.95 -27.09
N THR A 286 4.35 -10.65 -28.14
CA THR A 286 4.37 -12.13 -28.20
C THR A 286 5.39 -12.78 -27.28
N ASP A 287 6.42 -12.07 -26.85
CA ASP A 287 7.38 -12.60 -25.88
C ASP A 287 6.90 -12.40 -24.43
N GLU A 288 6.40 -11.22 -24.10
CA GLU A 288 5.92 -10.88 -22.76
C GLU A 288 4.75 -9.90 -22.83
N VAL A 289 3.76 -10.12 -21.97
CA VAL A 289 2.77 -9.13 -21.53
C VAL A 289 3.03 -8.84 -20.07
N ARG A 290 3.19 -7.54 -19.73
CA ARG A 290 3.59 -7.16 -18.38
C ARG A 290 2.96 -5.86 -17.91
N ALA A 291 2.58 -5.84 -16.63
CA ALA A 291 2.19 -4.62 -15.91
C ALA A 291 3.39 -4.05 -15.14
N TRP A 292 3.63 -2.76 -15.30
CA TRP A 292 4.72 -2.03 -14.67
C TRP A 292 4.19 -1.02 -13.67
N THR A 293 4.58 -1.17 -12.42
CA THR A 293 4.14 -0.29 -11.33
C THR A 293 4.91 1.02 -11.32
N ILE A 294 4.18 2.13 -11.34
CA ILE A 294 4.68 3.49 -11.15
C ILE A 294 3.78 4.27 -10.20
N THR A 295 4.25 5.37 -9.65
CA THR A 295 3.41 6.32 -8.92
C THR A 295 2.64 7.22 -9.89
N LYS A 296 1.41 7.55 -9.56
CA LYS A 296 0.61 8.54 -10.29
C LYS A 296 1.39 9.85 -10.42
N GLY A 297 1.39 10.43 -11.61
CA GLY A 297 2.19 11.63 -11.90
C GLY A 297 3.59 11.34 -12.46
N THR A 298 4.01 10.07 -12.57
CA THR A 298 5.29 9.71 -13.16
C THR A 298 5.33 10.08 -14.64
N LYS A 299 6.41 10.78 -15.06
CA LYS A 299 6.66 11.14 -16.45
C LYS A 299 7.26 9.97 -17.25
N ALA A 300 7.10 9.99 -18.57
CA ALA A 300 7.53 8.92 -19.49
C ALA A 300 8.99 8.46 -19.31
N PRO A 301 10.01 9.32 -19.12
CA PRO A 301 11.37 8.85 -18.85
C PRO A 301 11.48 8.03 -17.56
N GLY A 302 10.83 8.46 -16.47
CA GLY A 302 10.83 7.72 -15.20
C GLY A 302 10.09 6.38 -15.33
N ALA A 303 9.02 6.30 -16.11
CA ALA A 303 8.33 5.04 -16.42
C ALA A 303 9.24 4.10 -17.25
N ALA A 304 9.95 4.63 -18.24
CA ALA A 304 10.95 3.88 -19.01
C ALA A 304 12.07 3.30 -18.11
N GLY A 305 12.48 4.07 -17.10
CA GLY A 305 13.45 3.68 -16.08
C GLY A 305 13.03 2.48 -15.23
N LYS A 306 11.72 2.21 -15.10
CA LYS A 306 11.21 1.00 -14.46
C LYS A 306 11.51 -0.27 -15.24
N ILE A 307 11.62 -0.16 -16.56
CA ILE A 307 12.02 -1.29 -17.41
C ILE A 307 13.53 -1.49 -17.33
N HIS A 308 14.30 -0.44 -17.59
CA HIS A 308 15.76 -0.46 -17.50
C HIS A 308 16.31 0.98 -17.39
N THR A 309 17.39 1.16 -16.64
CA THR A 309 18.03 2.48 -16.46
C THR A 309 18.50 3.11 -17.78
N ASP A 310 18.90 2.31 -18.76
CA ASP A 310 19.30 2.77 -20.08
C ASP A 310 18.12 3.35 -20.85
N PHE A 311 16.91 2.84 -20.66
CA PHE A 311 15.69 3.39 -21.29
C PHE A 311 15.39 4.80 -20.78
N GLU A 312 15.65 5.07 -19.48
CA GLU A 312 15.53 6.40 -18.92
C GLU A 312 16.59 7.35 -19.45
N ARG A 313 17.86 6.93 -19.43
CA ARG A 313 19.00 7.75 -19.88
C ARG A 313 18.92 8.08 -21.37
N GLY A 314 18.63 7.08 -22.18
CA GLY A 314 18.54 7.19 -23.65
C GLY A 314 17.15 7.56 -24.16
N PHE A 315 16.20 7.98 -23.30
CA PHE A 315 14.81 8.23 -23.69
C PHE A 315 14.70 9.23 -24.85
N ILE A 316 14.03 8.80 -25.91
CA ILE A 316 13.71 9.63 -27.08
C ILE A 316 12.23 10.03 -27.05
N ARG A 317 11.33 9.04 -27.05
CA ARG A 317 9.88 9.20 -27.01
C ARG A 317 9.18 7.93 -26.53
N ALA A 318 7.92 8.08 -26.14
CA ALA A 318 7.00 6.97 -25.86
C ALA A 318 5.93 6.89 -26.97
N GLU A 319 5.72 5.71 -27.53
CA GLU A 319 4.58 5.41 -28.39
C GLU A 319 3.48 4.85 -27.49
N VAL A 320 2.38 5.59 -27.32
CA VAL A 320 1.35 5.35 -26.31
C VAL A 320 0.01 5.06 -26.96
N VAL A 321 -0.65 3.99 -26.51
CA VAL A 321 -2.04 3.66 -26.86
C VAL A 321 -2.79 3.34 -25.57
N PRO A 322 -3.94 3.97 -25.26
CA PRO A 322 -4.78 3.56 -24.14
C PRO A 322 -5.27 2.13 -24.33
N TYR A 323 -5.34 1.36 -23.22
CA TYR A 323 -5.80 -0.03 -23.24
C TYR A 323 -7.12 -0.22 -23.98
N GLU A 324 -8.15 0.58 -23.67
CA GLU A 324 -9.47 0.51 -24.32
C GLU A 324 -9.39 0.68 -25.85
N THR A 325 -8.48 1.54 -26.30
CA THR A 325 -8.26 1.77 -27.72
C THR A 325 -7.64 0.56 -28.38
N LEU A 326 -6.62 -0.05 -27.75
CA LEU A 326 -5.99 -1.26 -28.27
C LEU A 326 -6.97 -2.42 -28.38
N VAL A 327 -7.76 -2.65 -27.34
CA VAL A 327 -8.75 -3.74 -27.31
C VAL A 327 -9.80 -3.53 -28.40
N ARG A 328 -10.33 -2.32 -28.55
CA ARG A 328 -11.31 -1.99 -29.60
C ARG A 328 -10.78 -2.23 -31.01
N GLU A 329 -9.52 -1.88 -31.27
CA GLU A 329 -8.90 -2.02 -32.59
C GLU A 329 -8.31 -3.39 -32.86
N GLY A 330 -8.14 -4.23 -31.84
CA GLY A 330 -7.69 -5.61 -31.91
C GLY A 330 -6.18 -5.81 -32.09
N SER A 331 -5.42 -4.78 -32.45
CA SER A 331 -3.95 -4.88 -32.53
C SER A 331 -3.25 -3.52 -32.54
N LEU A 332 -1.99 -3.50 -32.12
CA LEU A 332 -1.15 -2.30 -32.18
C LEU A 332 -0.93 -1.82 -33.63
N ASN A 333 -0.86 -2.74 -34.60
CA ASN A 333 -0.74 -2.36 -36.02
C ASN A 333 -1.99 -1.66 -36.53
N ALA A 334 -3.18 -2.16 -36.19
CA ALA A 334 -4.43 -1.48 -36.51
C ALA A 334 -4.51 -0.08 -35.91
N CYS A 335 -4.02 0.10 -34.67
CA CYS A 335 -3.91 1.41 -34.04
C CYS A 335 -2.96 2.33 -34.82
N LYS A 336 -1.82 1.82 -35.30
CA LYS A 336 -0.86 2.60 -36.12
C LYS A 336 -1.46 3.03 -37.45
N ASP A 337 -2.10 2.11 -38.16
CA ASP A 337 -2.70 2.39 -39.47
C ASP A 337 -3.81 3.45 -39.40
N LYS A 338 -4.49 3.53 -38.25
CA LYS A 338 -5.53 4.53 -37.95
C LYS A 338 -4.99 5.81 -37.30
N GLY A 339 -3.68 5.92 -37.06
CA GLY A 339 -3.07 7.09 -36.42
C GLY A 339 -3.46 7.28 -34.95
N LEU A 340 -3.84 6.19 -34.25
CA LEU A 340 -4.27 6.20 -32.85
C LEU A 340 -3.10 6.04 -31.86
N VAL A 341 -1.90 5.75 -32.36
CA VAL A 341 -0.68 5.69 -31.55
C VAL A 341 -0.13 7.10 -31.37
N ARG A 342 -0.15 7.61 -30.16
CA ARG A 342 0.39 8.91 -29.81
C ARG A 342 1.91 8.82 -29.65
N SER A 343 2.62 9.82 -30.15
CA SER A 343 4.07 9.98 -29.91
C SER A 343 4.28 11.04 -28.85
N GLU A 344 4.67 10.62 -27.66
CA GLU A 344 4.76 11.45 -26.45
C GLU A 344 6.23 11.73 -26.06
N GLY A 345 6.49 12.94 -25.62
CA GLY A 345 7.81 13.41 -25.21
C GLY A 345 8.08 13.21 -23.71
N LYS A 346 9.18 13.84 -23.24
CA LYS A 346 9.67 13.70 -21.84
C LYS A 346 8.70 14.19 -20.78
N ASP A 347 7.80 15.13 -21.13
CA ASP A 347 6.86 15.73 -20.17
C ASP A 347 5.53 15.00 -20.08
N TYR A 348 5.33 13.96 -20.87
CA TYR A 348 4.13 13.15 -20.81
C TYR A 348 4.00 12.47 -19.46
N VAL A 349 2.88 12.68 -18.79
CA VAL A 349 2.51 12.00 -17.54
C VAL A 349 1.75 10.74 -17.88
N VAL A 350 2.35 9.59 -17.58
CA VAL A 350 1.79 8.27 -17.86
C VAL A 350 0.48 8.05 -17.11
N GLN A 351 -0.52 7.52 -17.83
CA GLN A 351 -1.83 7.20 -17.27
C GLN A 351 -1.94 5.71 -16.96
N ASP A 352 -2.83 5.37 -16.02
CA ASP A 352 -3.13 3.96 -15.73
C ASP A 352 -3.73 3.27 -16.95
N GLY A 353 -3.21 2.09 -17.29
CA GLY A 353 -3.62 1.33 -18.48
C GLY A 353 -3.03 1.81 -19.80
N ASP A 354 -2.12 2.78 -19.82
CA ASP A 354 -1.37 3.08 -21.03
C ASP A 354 -0.55 1.88 -21.49
N ILE A 355 -0.69 1.49 -22.75
CA ILE A 355 0.19 0.52 -23.39
C ILE A 355 1.29 1.28 -24.09
N ILE A 356 2.55 1.03 -23.69
CA ILE A 356 3.67 1.89 -24.07
C ILE A 356 4.80 1.10 -24.73
N VAL A 357 5.31 1.65 -25.85
CA VAL A 357 6.58 1.23 -26.45
C VAL A 357 7.55 2.39 -26.36
N PHE A 358 8.58 2.23 -25.55
CA PHE A 358 9.63 3.24 -25.41
C PHE A 358 10.64 3.17 -26.55
N ARG A 359 10.99 4.32 -27.12
CA ARG A 359 12.09 4.50 -28.06
C ARG A 359 13.24 5.18 -27.35
N PHE A 360 14.39 4.56 -27.37
CA PHE A 360 15.58 5.03 -26.69
C PHE A 360 16.81 4.79 -27.55
N ASN A 361 17.89 5.49 -27.25
CA ASN A 361 19.21 5.31 -27.85
C ASN A 361 20.28 5.41 -26.75
N VAL A 362 21.13 4.39 -26.64
CA VAL A 362 22.21 4.31 -25.64
C VAL A 362 23.54 4.34 -26.35
#